data_17d7311198f6bac49d452564a69c8ca9
#
_entry.id   17d7311198f6bac49d452564a69c8ca9
#
_cell.length_a   1.000
_cell.length_b   1.000
_cell.length_c   1.000
_cell.angle_alpha   90.00
_cell.angle_beta   90.00
_cell.angle_gamma   90.00
#
_symmetry.space_group_name_H-M   'P 1'
#
loop_
_entity.id
_entity.type
_entity.pdbx_description
1 polymer ?
#
loop_
_entity_poly.entity_id
_entity_poly.type
_entity_poly.pdbx_seq_one_letter_code
_entity_poly.pdbx_strand_id
1 'polypeptide(L)'
;MTTSIAAPNDHRAPRSARTSSARTRQDWLALADRLLDGARPYASPGHARITPPGPAGGYGRDVDGLEGFARTFLLAGFRLAGERGADPTHLAQWYAEGLAAGTDPHAPDRWVRLEEHPQAKVEAASIALVLDLTRPWIWDRLSPRVQEQVVDYLAPAVGDDTYPRINWVWFRTVVQTFLRSVGGPWSADDVAADLATHDTFARPDGWMSDGAERSYDHYVGWALHLYPVLWARMAGAEGLRPEAARRADVAHLDRYLTDAVHLVGADGSPLLQGRSLVYRFAAAAPFWVGAMAEVPSVSPGLLRRAASGVVGHFTDAGAPDDRGLLTLGWHDAWPRLAQSYSGPGSPYWASKGLLGLALPADHPVWTAPEEPLPVERGDTLRAVRAPGWVVAGTRADGIVRVVNHGTDHALPGASSGDSPLYARIGYSTATAPLLDEAAWTHPLDGSVVLLDDAGRASHRTGFDVVGEPRTADGVGVAASRARAHWLTPAASQEQHGSGLAGAASPAGTLLVVSLVRGPWELRLVRVEDAVPAAVRLRVGGWPVTGALVSAVDVLRGGPATSGVDRRTDAGPLGDPVHVPWAEVAVDPGTWVAALVTLAGTPVPSTATVAVDAATATVTWPDGLVTRTDLPD
;
A
#
# COMPACT_ATOMS: atom_id res chain seq x y z
N MET A 1 11.14 18.46 29.92
CA MET A 1 11.76 17.14 30.17
C MET A 1 11.66 16.36 28.88
N THR A 2 12.78 15.98 28.33
CA THR A 2 12.88 15.25 27.06
C THR A 2 12.59 13.78 27.32
N THR A 3 11.50 13.25 26.78
CA THR A 3 11.18 11.82 26.87
C THR A 3 11.66 11.14 25.60
N SER A 4 12.95 10.83 25.57
CA SER A 4 13.57 10.01 24.51
C SER A 4 13.68 8.56 25.00
N ILE A 5 13.30 7.59 24.17
CA ILE A 5 13.48 6.18 24.48
C ILE A 5 14.36 5.55 23.42
N ALA A 6 15.44 4.91 23.91
CA ALA A 6 16.05 3.78 23.24
C ALA A 6 15.48 2.52 23.89
N ALA A 7 14.85 1.63 23.12
CA ALA A 7 14.32 0.38 23.62
C ALA A 7 15.46 -0.53 24.13
N PRO A 8 15.26 -1.34 25.18
CA PRO A 8 16.26 -2.27 25.66
C PRO A 8 16.59 -3.33 24.60
N ASN A 9 17.88 -3.65 24.47
CA ASN A 9 18.41 -4.65 23.57
C ASN A 9 17.74 -6.01 23.78
N ASP A 10 16.86 -6.40 22.88
CA ASP A 10 16.51 -7.80 22.67
C ASP A 10 17.21 -8.28 21.37
N HIS A 11 17.79 -9.47 21.44
CA HIS A 11 18.90 -9.96 20.63
C HIS A 11 18.63 -10.20 19.12
N ARG A 12 18.06 -9.22 18.41
CA ARG A 12 18.33 -9.07 16.96
C ARG A 12 19.08 -7.75 16.78
N ALA A 13 20.40 -7.86 16.59
CA ALA A 13 21.22 -6.71 16.19
C ALA A 13 20.55 -5.97 15.03
N PRO A 14 20.62 -4.60 14.99
CA PRO A 14 20.21 -3.87 13.81
C PRO A 14 20.96 -4.50 12.63
N ARG A 15 20.21 -5.10 11.70
CA ARG A 15 20.81 -5.65 10.48
C ARG A 15 21.47 -4.46 9.81
N SER A 16 22.82 -4.42 9.86
CA SER A 16 23.58 -3.49 9.05
C SER A 16 22.96 -3.49 7.66
N ALA A 17 22.79 -2.31 7.07
CA ALA A 17 22.34 -2.18 5.69
C ALA A 17 23.22 -3.12 4.84
N ARG A 18 22.80 -4.37 4.70
CA ARG A 18 23.35 -5.26 3.71
C ARG A 18 22.92 -4.64 2.40
N THR A 19 23.87 -4.10 1.69
CA THR A 19 23.70 -3.87 0.26
C THR A 19 23.11 -5.15 -0.28
N SER A 20 21.80 -5.10 -0.61
CA SER A 20 21.09 -6.22 -1.22
C SER A 20 21.95 -6.67 -2.39
N SER A 21 22.49 -7.89 -2.32
CA SER A 21 23.20 -8.45 -3.46
C SER A 21 22.25 -8.44 -4.63
N ALA A 22 22.66 -7.86 -5.76
CA ALA A 22 21.87 -7.77 -6.97
C ALA A 22 21.27 -9.15 -7.28
N ARG A 23 19.93 -9.26 -7.24
CA ARG A 23 19.25 -10.51 -7.55
C ARG A 23 19.28 -10.72 -9.05
N THR A 24 19.86 -11.84 -9.45
CA THR A 24 19.86 -12.26 -10.85
C THR A 24 18.46 -12.75 -11.25
N ARG A 25 18.16 -12.78 -12.55
CA ARG A 25 16.91 -13.38 -13.05
C ARG A 25 16.73 -14.83 -12.58
N GLN A 26 17.84 -15.58 -12.42
CA GLN A 26 17.80 -16.96 -11.90
C GLN A 26 17.33 -17.01 -10.44
N ASP A 27 17.72 -16.03 -9.60
CA ASP A 27 17.23 -15.96 -8.21
C ASP A 27 15.71 -15.69 -8.16
N TRP A 28 15.20 -14.89 -9.11
CA TRP A 28 13.77 -14.64 -9.26
C TRP A 28 13.01 -15.90 -9.72
N LEU A 29 13.56 -16.67 -10.65
CA LEU A 29 12.99 -17.96 -11.08
C LEU A 29 12.96 -18.95 -9.91
N ALA A 30 14.04 -19.05 -9.15
CA ALA A 30 14.10 -19.94 -7.98
C ALA A 30 13.08 -19.55 -6.90
N LEU A 31 12.85 -18.24 -6.68
CA LEU A 31 11.81 -17.78 -5.77
C LEU A 31 10.41 -18.13 -6.28
N ALA A 32 10.14 -17.92 -7.57
CA ALA A 32 8.87 -18.27 -8.19
C ALA A 32 8.58 -19.77 -8.06
N ASP A 33 9.55 -20.61 -8.39
CA ASP A 33 9.43 -22.08 -8.29
C ASP A 33 9.18 -22.50 -6.83
N ARG A 34 9.91 -21.93 -5.85
CA ARG A 34 9.68 -22.17 -4.42
C ARG A 34 8.27 -21.84 -3.96
N LEU A 35 7.70 -20.72 -4.42
CA LEU A 35 6.34 -20.29 -4.08
C LEU A 35 5.28 -21.22 -4.70
N LEU A 36 5.47 -21.62 -5.95
CA LEU A 36 4.58 -22.53 -6.65
C LEU A 36 4.62 -23.94 -6.05
N ASP A 37 5.82 -24.47 -5.80
CA ASP A 37 6.01 -25.80 -5.18
C ASP A 37 5.46 -25.83 -3.76
N GLY A 38 5.64 -24.76 -2.98
CA GLY A 38 5.09 -24.62 -1.63
C GLY A 38 3.54 -24.63 -1.61
N ALA A 39 2.90 -24.07 -2.62
CA ALA A 39 1.44 -24.01 -2.71
C ALA A 39 0.80 -25.33 -3.22
N ARG A 40 1.48 -26.08 -4.10
CA ARG A 40 0.96 -27.31 -4.73
C ARG A 40 0.37 -28.36 -3.76
N PRO A 41 0.99 -28.67 -2.60
CA PRO A 41 0.45 -29.66 -1.66
C PRO A 41 -0.95 -29.34 -1.11
N TYR A 42 -1.38 -28.08 -1.25
CA TYR A 42 -2.66 -27.58 -0.76
C TYR A 42 -3.72 -27.46 -1.85
N ALA A 43 -3.46 -28.03 -3.01
CA ALA A 43 -4.41 -28.09 -4.11
C ALA A 43 -5.49 -29.14 -3.84
N SER A 44 -6.71 -28.88 -4.33
CA SER A 44 -7.79 -29.88 -4.41
C SER A 44 -7.43 -31.00 -5.40
N PRO A 45 -8.12 -32.14 -5.34
CA PRO A 45 -7.82 -33.30 -6.22
C PRO A 45 -7.82 -32.98 -7.72
N GLY A 46 -8.69 -32.05 -8.18
CA GLY A 46 -8.73 -31.59 -9.57
C GLY A 46 -7.83 -30.38 -9.83
N HIS A 47 -6.99 -29.98 -8.89
CA HIS A 47 -6.10 -28.81 -8.94
C HIS A 47 -6.82 -27.46 -9.05
N ALA A 48 -8.16 -27.43 -8.95
CA ALA A 48 -8.96 -26.23 -9.18
C ALA A 48 -8.89 -25.21 -8.04
N ARG A 49 -8.63 -25.64 -6.82
CA ARG A 49 -8.54 -24.78 -5.63
C ARG A 49 -7.21 -25.01 -4.93
N ILE A 50 -6.61 -23.93 -4.45
CA ILE A 50 -5.39 -23.97 -3.65
C ILE A 50 -5.66 -23.25 -2.33
N THR A 51 -5.68 -24.00 -1.21
CA THR A 51 -6.00 -23.46 0.11
C THR A 51 -4.86 -23.72 1.09
N PRO A 52 -3.83 -22.86 1.12
CA PRO A 52 -2.75 -22.97 2.11
C PRO A 52 -3.27 -22.93 3.56
N PRO A 53 -2.49 -23.41 4.54
CA PRO A 53 -2.86 -23.32 5.95
C PRO A 53 -3.01 -21.87 6.41
N GLY A 54 -4.04 -21.61 7.22
CA GLY A 54 -4.33 -20.31 7.80
C GLY A 54 -5.81 -20.17 8.18
N PRO A 55 -6.19 -19.08 8.84
CA PRO A 55 -7.60 -18.79 9.11
C PRO A 55 -8.36 -18.62 7.80
N ALA A 56 -9.64 -18.99 7.80
CA ALA A 56 -10.51 -18.72 6.66
C ALA A 56 -10.70 -17.20 6.49
N GLY A 57 -10.73 -16.73 5.26
CA GLY A 57 -11.20 -15.39 4.93
C GLY A 57 -12.69 -15.22 5.22
N GLY A 58 -13.16 -14.00 5.35
CA GLY A 58 -14.57 -13.70 5.61
C GLY A 58 -15.53 -14.16 4.51
N TYR A 59 -15.00 -14.51 3.34
CA TYR A 59 -15.78 -15.01 2.20
C TYR A 59 -15.85 -16.55 2.10
N GLY A 60 -15.16 -17.25 2.99
CA GLY A 60 -15.20 -18.70 3.11
C GLY A 60 -14.18 -19.46 2.24
N ARG A 61 -14.03 -20.74 2.54
CA ARG A 61 -12.97 -21.60 1.98
C ARG A 61 -13.04 -21.81 0.48
N ASP A 62 -14.21 -21.79 -0.11
CA ASP A 62 -14.36 -21.95 -1.56
C ASP A 62 -13.78 -20.74 -2.31
N VAL A 63 -13.99 -19.56 -1.76
CA VAL A 63 -13.37 -18.31 -2.26
C VAL A 63 -11.87 -18.29 -1.99
N ASP A 64 -11.42 -18.68 -0.79
CA ASP A 64 -10.00 -18.78 -0.46
C ASP A 64 -9.25 -19.70 -1.44
N GLY A 65 -9.88 -20.83 -1.81
CA GLY A 65 -9.30 -21.79 -2.75
C GLY A 65 -9.21 -21.26 -4.18
N LEU A 66 -10.22 -20.53 -4.64
CA LEU A 66 -10.19 -19.84 -5.94
C LEU A 66 -9.11 -18.75 -5.95
N GLU A 67 -9.01 -17.95 -4.89
CA GLU A 67 -7.94 -16.95 -4.75
C GLU A 67 -6.56 -17.58 -4.85
N GLY A 68 -6.32 -18.67 -4.12
CA GLY A 68 -5.05 -19.38 -4.15
C GLY A 68 -4.71 -19.88 -5.55
N PHE A 69 -5.68 -20.45 -6.26
CA PHE A 69 -5.48 -20.88 -7.66
C PHE A 69 -5.14 -19.69 -8.58
N ALA A 70 -6.00 -18.70 -8.64
CA ALA A 70 -5.86 -17.60 -9.61
C ALA A 70 -4.59 -16.79 -9.39
N ARG A 71 -4.19 -16.59 -8.13
CA ARG A 71 -3.03 -15.78 -7.75
C ARG A 71 -1.71 -16.53 -7.94
N THR A 72 -1.67 -17.83 -7.70
CA THR A 72 -0.49 -18.65 -8.08
C THR A 72 -0.43 -18.86 -9.59
N PHE A 73 -1.57 -18.91 -10.28
CA PHE A 73 -1.63 -18.97 -11.75
C PHE A 73 -1.03 -17.73 -12.40
N LEU A 74 -1.19 -16.52 -11.81
CA LEU A 74 -0.47 -15.32 -12.26
C LEU A 74 1.04 -15.54 -12.27
N LEU A 75 1.60 -16.11 -11.20
CA LEU A 75 3.03 -16.37 -11.09
C LEU A 75 3.50 -17.40 -12.13
N ALA A 76 2.75 -18.49 -12.27
CA ALA A 76 3.02 -19.51 -13.29
C ALA A 76 2.98 -18.92 -14.70
N GLY A 77 2.00 -18.05 -14.97
CA GLY A 77 1.87 -17.35 -16.26
C GLY A 77 3.06 -16.45 -16.57
N PHE A 78 3.53 -15.65 -15.61
CA PHE A 78 4.71 -14.80 -15.80
C PHE A 78 5.97 -15.63 -16.07
N ARG A 79 6.14 -16.73 -15.34
CA ARG A 79 7.26 -17.64 -15.53
C ARG A 79 7.22 -18.33 -16.90
N LEU A 80 6.06 -18.86 -17.31
CA LEU A 80 5.89 -19.53 -18.61
C LEU A 80 6.13 -18.56 -19.79
N ALA A 81 5.59 -17.33 -19.70
CA ALA A 81 5.74 -16.33 -20.74
C ALA A 81 7.22 -15.92 -20.94
N GLY A 82 7.92 -15.62 -19.84
CA GLY A 82 9.32 -15.20 -19.91
C GLY A 82 10.29 -16.27 -20.36
N GLU A 83 9.98 -17.54 -20.07
CA GLU A 83 10.72 -18.73 -20.52
C GLU A 83 10.22 -19.25 -21.89
N ARG A 84 9.31 -18.52 -22.55
CA ARG A 84 8.73 -18.86 -23.86
C ARG A 84 8.18 -20.29 -23.92
N GLY A 85 7.52 -20.72 -22.82
CA GLY A 85 6.91 -22.03 -22.68
C GLY A 85 7.87 -23.15 -22.26
N ALA A 86 9.12 -22.86 -21.93
CA ALA A 86 9.99 -23.84 -21.28
C ALA A 86 9.46 -24.12 -19.86
N ASP A 87 9.00 -25.35 -19.63
CA ASP A 87 8.21 -25.75 -18.47
C ASP A 87 8.69 -27.08 -17.88
N PRO A 88 9.84 -27.10 -17.20
CA PRO A 88 10.41 -28.32 -16.64
C PRO A 88 9.58 -28.91 -15.49
N THR A 89 8.66 -28.14 -14.90
CA THR A 89 7.82 -28.52 -13.77
C THR A 89 6.37 -28.81 -14.15
N HIS A 90 6.07 -28.82 -15.46
CA HIS A 90 4.74 -29.10 -16.03
C HIS A 90 3.63 -28.17 -15.51
N LEU A 91 3.93 -26.89 -15.30
CA LEU A 91 2.98 -25.87 -14.83
C LEU A 91 1.79 -25.72 -15.78
N ALA A 92 2.06 -25.68 -17.09
CA ALA A 92 1.02 -25.49 -18.10
C ALA A 92 -0.04 -26.61 -18.03
N GLN A 93 0.40 -27.88 -17.94
CA GLN A 93 -0.51 -29.02 -17.80
C GLN A 93 -1.25 -28.98 -16.47
N TRP A 94 -0.55 -28.72 -15.37
CA TRP A 94 -1.12 -28.71 -14.02
C TRP A 94 -2.22 -27.67 -13.86
N TYR A 95 -1.99 -26.45 -14.37
CA TYR A 95 -3.01 -25.39 -14.35
C TYR A 95 -4.13 -25.63 -15.38
N ALA A 96 -3.86 -26.28 -16.51
CA ALA A 96 -4.89 -26.69 -17.46
C ALA A 96 -5.89 -27.71 -16.85
N GLU A 97 -5.40 -28.64 -16.04
CA GLU A 97 -6.24 -29.56 -15.26
C GLU A 97 -7.10 -28.81 -14.26
N GLY A 98 -6.51 -27.83 -13.53
CA GLY A 98 -7.25 -26.96 -12.60
C GLY A 98 -8.31 -26.09 -13.28
N LEU A 99 -8.02 -25.55 -14.47
CA LEU A 99 -8.99 -24.82 -15.30
C LEU A 99 -10.17 -25.74 -15.68
N ALA A 100 -9.89 -26.95 -16.14
CA ALA A 100 -10.92 -27.91 -16.53
C ALA A 100 -11.84 -28.28 -15.37
N ALA A 101 -11.29 -28.54 -14.18
CA ALA A 101 -12.07 -28.88 -13.00
C ALA A 101 -12.79 -27.63 -12.42
N GLY A 102 -12.12 -26.49 -12.38
CA GLY A 102 -12.66 -25.26 -11.79
C GLY A 102 -13.86 -24.68 -12.55
N THR A 103 -13.86 -24.83 -13.88
CA THR A 103 -14.95 -24.33 -14.74
C THR A 103 -16.04 -25.39 -15.03
N ASP A 104 -15.83 -26.66 -14.69
CA ASP A 104 -16.87 -27.67 -14.82
C ASP A 104 -17.90 -27.53 -13.69
N PRO A 105 -19.18 -27.19 -14.00
CA PRO A 105 -20.20 -26.97 -12.98
C PRO A 105 -20.55 -28.23 -12.16
N HIS A 106 -20.13 -29.42 -12.63
CA HIS A 106 -20.37 -30.70 -11.98
C HIS A 106 -19.18 -31.22 -11.18
N ALA A 107 -18.01 -30.58 -11.27
CA ALA A 107 -16.84 -30.98 -10.50
C ALA A 107 -17.02 -30.69 -9.01
N PRO A 108 -16.55 -31.57 -8.11
CA PRO A 108 -16.69 -31.37 -6.66
C PRO A 108 -15.88 -30.19 -6.13
N ASP A 109 -14.83 -29.80 -6.83
CA ASP A 109 -13.96 -28.68 -6.51
C ASP A 109 -14.08 -27.52 -7.52
N ARG A 110 -15.24 -27.40 -8.19
CA ARG A 110 -15.56 -26.28 -9.07
C ARG A 110 -15.37 -24.94 -8.37
N TRP A 111 -15.10 -23.90 -9.12
CA TRP A 111 -15.00 -22.56 -8.61
C TRP A 111 -16.37 -21.97 -8.24
N VAL A 112 -16.35 -21.02 -7.30
CA VAL A 112 -17.46 -20.09 -7.07
C VAL A 112 -17.64 -19.25 -8.33
N ARG A 113 -18.89 -19.14 -8.84
CA ARG A 113 -19.18 -18.39 -10.05
C ARG A 113 -19.26 -16.88 -9.77
N LEU A 114 -19.16 -16.06 -10.82
CA LEU A 114 -19.21 -14.61 -10.75
C LEU A 114 -20.54 -14.10 -10.17
N GLU A 115 -21.64 -14.80 -10.42
CA GLU A 115 -22.96 -14.48 -9.88
C GLU A 115 -23.16 -14.98 -8.44
N GLU A 116 -22.40 -15.99 -8.02
CA GLU A 116 -22.51 -16.55 -6.67
C GLU A 116 -21.75 -15.70 -5.63
N HIS A 117 -20.62 -15.11 -6.03
CA HIS A 117 -19.82 -14.31 -5.10
C HIS A 117 -18.99 -13.23 -5.82
N PRO A 118 -19.02 -11.94 -5.36
CA PRO A 118 -18.28 -10.85 -6.00
C PRO A 118 -16.76 -11.08 -6.11
N GLN A 119 -16.14 -11.77 -5.16
CA GLN A 119 -14.69 -12.05 -5.22
C GLN A 119 -14.29 -12.88 -6.45
N ALA A 120 -15.16 -13.74 -6.95
CA ALA A 120 -14.91 -14.48 -8.19
C ALA A 120 -14.63 -13.56 -9.40
N LYS A 121 -15.22 -12.37 -9.43
CA LYS A 121 -15.00 -11.34 -10.45
C LYS A 121 -13.55 -10.84 -10.47
N VAL A 122 -12.93 -10.74 -9.30
CA VAL A 122 -11.52 -10.34 -9.14
C VAL A 122 -10.59 -11.41 -9.69
N GLU A 123 -10.85 -12.67 -9.32
CA GLU A 123 -10.01 -13.80 -9.70
C GLU A 123 -10.18 -14.15 -11.19
N ALA A 124 -11.38 -13.96 -11.75
CA ALA A 124 -11.64 -14.10 -13.19
C ALA A 124 -10.71 -13.22 -14.04
N ALA A 125 -10.40 -12.01 -13.58
CA ALA A 125 -9.47 -11.12 -14.29
C ALA A 125 -8.04 -11.69 -14.31
N SER A 126 -7.58 -12.26 -13.20
CA SER A 126 -6.27 -12.91 -13.13
C SER A 126 -6.20 -14.11 -14.08
N ILE A 127 -7.26 -14.94 -14.10
CA ILE A 127 -7.37 -16.10 -14.98
C ILE A 127 -7.36 -15.66 -16.45
N ALA A 128 -8.19 -14.68 -16.83
CA ALA A 128 -8.29 -14.17 -18.19
C ALA A 128 -6.96 -13.59 -18.69
N LEU A 129 -6.27 -12.81 -17.83
CA LEU A 129 -4.97 -12.22 -18.15
C LEU A 129 -3.91 -13.29 -18.41
N VAL A 130 -3.86 -14.34 -17.57
CA VAL A 130 -2.89 -15.42 -17.74
C VAL A 130 -3.19 -16.24 -18.99
N LEU A 131 -4.45 -16.53 -19.27
CA LEU A 131 -4.85 -17.27 -20.47
C LEU A 131 -4.46 -16.54 -21.76
N ASP A 132 -4.59 -15.20 -21.77
CA ASP A 132 -4.11 -14.40 -22.89
C ASP A 132 -2.58 -14.41 -23.00
N LEU A 133 -1.87 -14.19 -21.89
CA LEU A 133 -0.41 -14.15 -21.81
C LEU A 133 0.24 -15.49 -22.19
N THR A 134 -0.40 -16.60 -21.83
CA THR A 134 0.12 -17.95 -22.04
C THR A 134 -0.59 -18.69 -23.17
N ARG A 135 -1.27 -17.96 -24.06
CA ARG A 135 -2.13 -18.51 -25.11
C ARG A 135 -1.55 -19.75 -25.82
N PRO A 136 -0.29 -19.74 -26.39
CA PRO A 136 0.24 -20.87 -27.14
C PRO A 136 0.51 -22.12 -26.27
N TRP A 137 0.65 -21.95 -24.97
CA TRP A 137 1.08 -23.03 -24.06
C TRP A 137 -0.06 -23.58 -23.21
N ILE A 138 -1.11 -22.80 -22.98
CA ILE A 138 -2.26 -23.21 -22.18
C ILE A 138 -3.53 -23.10 -23.02
N TRP A 139 -4.03 -21.90 -23.35
CA TRP A 139 -5.34 -21.70 -23.98
C TRP A 139 -5.53 -22.53 -25.26
N ASP A 140 -4.59 -22.43 -26.23
CA ASP A 140 -4.67 -23.11 -27.52
C ASP A 140 -4.52 -24.64 -27.42
N ARG A 141 -4.14 -25.16 -26.24
CA ARG A 141 -3.99 -26.58 -25.95
C ARG A 141 -5.14 -27.18 -25.15
N LEU A 142 -6.02 -26.35 -24.61
CA LEU A 142 -7.24 -26.82 -23.96
C LEU A 142 -8.15 -27.48 -24.97
N SER A 143 -8.87 -28.54 -24.55
CA SER A 143 -9.89 -29.12 -25.40
C SER A 143 -11.03 -28.11 -25.68
N PRO A 144 -11.73 -28.20 -26.83
CA PRO A 144 -12.85 -27.31 -27.15
C PRO A 144 -13.89 -27.23 -26.02
N ARG A 145 -14.18 -28.35 -25.36
CA ARG A 145 -15.10 -28.38 -24.21
C ARG A 145 -14.61 -27.51 -23.06
N VAL A 146 -13.32 -27.57 -22.71
CA VAL A 146 -12.78 -26.76 -21.61
C VAL A 146 -12.73 -25.30 -22.00
N GLN A 147 -12.42 -24.97 -23.26
CA GLN A 147 -12.49 -23.60 -23.76
C GLN A 147 -13.92 -23.03 -23.65
N GLU A 148 -14.95 -23.81 -24.03
CA GLU A 148 -16.36 -23.43 -23.88
C GLU A 148 -16.72 -23.24 -22.39
N GLN A 149 -16.28 -24.12 -21.49
CA GLN A 149 -16.51 -23.98 -20.04
C GLN A 149 -15.85 -22.72 -19.45
N VAL A 150 -14.64 -22.38 -19.88
CA VAL A 150 -13.96 -21.13 -19.46
C VAL A 150 -14.73 -19.92 -19.97
N VAL A 151 -15.16 -19.90 -21.23
CA VAL A 151 -15.96 -18.82 -21.80
C VAL A 151 -17.28 -18.68 -21.02
N ASP A 152 -17.99 -19.79 -20.72
CA ASP A 152 -19.22 -19.80 -19.95
C ASP A 152 -19.02 -19.28 -18.50
N TYR A 153 -17.89 -19.65 -17.87
CA TYR A 153 -17.53 -19.16 -16.54
C TYR A 153 -17.31 -17.64 -16.50
N LEU A 154 -16.70 -17.08 -17.55
CA LEU A 154 -16.35 -15.66 -17.65
C LEU A 154 -17.48 -14.78 -18.19
N ALA A 155 -18.40 -15.36 -18.98
CA ALA A 155 -19.48 -14.64 -19.68
C ALA A 155 -20.37 -13.76 -18.78
N PRO A 156 -20.67 -14.10 -17.51
CA PRO A 156 -21.46 -13.26 -16.61
C PRO A 156 -20.85 -11.88 -16.30
N ALA A 157 -19.59 -11.63 -16.66
CA ALA A 157 -19.00 -10.30 -16.56
C ALA A 157 -19.61 -9.29 -17.55
N VAL A 158 -20.29 -9.78 -18.61
CA VAL A 158 -20.90 -8.94 -19.65
C VAL A 158 -22.23 -8.40 -19.16
N GLY A 159 -22.39 -7.07 -19.17
CA GLY A 159 -23.59 -6.40 -18.70
C GLY A 159 -23.75 -6.37 -17.17
N ASP A 160 -22.76 -6.84 -16.41
CA ASP A 160 -22.80 -6.79 -14.95
C ASP A 160 -22.43 -5.39 -14.46
N ASP A 161 -23.41 -4.65 -13.95
CA ASP A 161 -23.28 -3.28 -13.42
C ASP A 161 -22.91 -3.23 -11.92
N THR A 162 -22.74 -4.38 -11.29
CA THR A 162 -22.42 -4.48 -9.85
C THR A 162 -20.91 -4.42 -9.54
N TYR A 163 -20.06 -4.22 -10.57
CA TYR A 163 -18.65 -3.93 -10.33
C TYR A 163 -18.48 -2.55 -9.69
N PRO A 164 -17.84 -2.45 -8.50
CA PRO A 164 -17.57 -1.15 -7.89
C PRO A 164 -16.75 -0.25 -8.80
N ARG A 165 -17.09 1.06 -8.83
CA ARG A 165 -16.39 2.07 -9.64
C ARG A 165 -15.08 2.52 -9.00
N ILE A 166 -14.19 1.56 -8.77
CA ILE A 166 -12.83 1.66 -8.24
C ILE A 166 -11.91 0.82 -9.15
N ASN A 167 -10.77 0.36 -8.68
CA ASN A 167 -9.88 -0.52 -9.46
C ASN A 167 -10.59 -1.75 -10.08
N TRP A 168 -11.79 -2.12 -9.62
CA TRP A 168 -12.57 -3.26 -10.14
C TRP A 168 -13.05 -3.07 -11.58
N VAL A 169 -13.12 -1.85 -12.10
CA VAL A 169 -13.42 -1.62 -13.53
C VAL A 169 -12.42 -2.33 -14.44
N TRP A 170 -11.17 -2.49 -13.98
CA TRP A 170 -10.16 -3.25 -14.71
C TRP A 170 -10.44 -4.75 -14.73
N PHE A 171 -11.08 -5.30 -13.72
CA PHE A 171 -11.39 -6.73 -13.70
C PHE A 171 -12.42 -7.07 -14.78
N ARG A 172 -13.47 -6.28 -14.92
CA ARG A 172 -14.46 -6.44 -15.98
C ARG A 172 -13.84 -6.21 -17.36
N THR A 173 -13.07 -5.16 -17.53
CA THR A 173 -12.39 -4.81 -18.78
C THR A 173 -11.45 -5.93 -19.25
N VAL A 174 -10.62 -6.49 -18.38
CA VAL A 174 -9.70 -7.60 -18.70
C VAL A 174 -10.46 -8.85 -19.13
N VAL A 175 -11.48 -9.24 -18.38
CA VAL A 175 -12.31 -10.43 -18.69
C VAL A 175 -12.98 -10.28 -20.04
N GLN A 176 -13.66 -9.17 -20.31
CA GLN A 176 -14.35 -8.94 -21.59
C GLN A 176 -13.38 -8.82 -22.77
N THR A 177 -12.18 -8.28 -22.54
CA THR A 177 -11.13 -8.23 -23.58
C THR A 177 -10.62 -9.62 -23.95
N PHE A 178 -10.44 -10.49 -22.97
CA PHE A 178 -10.11 -11.90 -23.24
C PHE A 178 -11.24 -12.60 -24.00
N LEU A 179 -12.49 -12.47 -23.55
CA LEU A 179 -13.66 -13.02 -24.23
C LEU A 179 -13.73 -12.57 -25.70
N ARG A 180 -13.54 -11.27 -25.97
CA ARG A 180 -13.46 -10.73 -27.33
C ARG A 180 -12.38 -11.45 -28.14
N SER A 181 -11.21 -11.69 -27.58
CA SER A 181 -10.06 -12.29 -28.27
C SER A 181 -10.26 -13.75 -28.68
N VAL A 182 -11.22 -14.42 -28.04
CA VAL A 182 -11.53 -15.85 -28.28
C VAL A 182 -12.90 -16.05 -28.95
N GLY A 183 -13.58 -14.96 -29.37
CA GLY A 183 -14.88 -15.03 -30.03
C GLY A 183 -16.05 -15.26 -29.10
N GLY A 184 -15.85 -15.10 -27.78
CA GLY A 184 -16.90 -15.14 -26.75
C GLY A 184 -17.72 -13.83 -26.68
N PRO A 185 -18.76 -13.79 -25.81
CA PRO A 185 -19.57 -12.60 -25.62
C PRO A 185 -18.76 -11.48 -24.97
N TRP A 186 -19.00 -10.24 -25.39
CA TRP A 186 -18.42 -9.03 -24.80
C TRP A 186 -19.26 -7.79 -25.17
N SER A 187 -19.10 -6.70 -24.45
CA SER A 187 -19.81 -5.43 -24.68
C SER A 187 -18.81 -4.29 -24.88
N ALA A 188 -18.89 -3.64 -26.04
CA ALA A 188 -18.10 -2.45 -26.31
C ALA A 188 -18.45 -1.29 -25.37
N ASP A 189 -19.74 -1.18 -24.99
CA ASP A 189 -20.24 -0.13 -24.11
C ASP A 189 -19.72 -0.31 -22.67
N ASP A 190 -19.67 -1.55 -22.16
CA ASP A 190 -19.10 -1.85 -20.84
C ASP A 190 -17.63 -1.45 -20.77
N VAL A 191 -16.84 -1.90 -21.76
CA VAL A 191 -15.41 -1.59 -21.83
C VAL A 191 -15.17 -0.09 -21.94
N ALA A 192 -15.96 0.61 -22.78
CA ALA A 192 -15.84 2.06 -22.92
C ALA A 192 -16.20 2.79 -21.60
N ALA A 193 -17.25 2.35 -20.91
CA ALA A 193 -17.67 2.93 -19.62
C ALA A 193 -16.62 2.71 -18.52
N ASP A 194 -15.99 1.54 -18.47
CA ASP A 194 -14.93 1.21 -17.51
C ASP A 194 -13.68 2.03 -17.76
N LEU A 195 -13.25 2.15 -19.02
CA LEU A 195 -12.10 2.99 -19.41
C LEU A 195 -12.36 4.47 -19.09
N ALA A 196 -13.58 4.96 -19.37
CA ALA A 196 -13.97 6.33 -19.00
C ALA A 196 -13.97 6.53 -17.48
N THR A 197 -14.40 5.52 -16.71
CA THR A 197 -14.34 5.57 -15.24
C THR A 197 -12.90 5.62 -14.76
N HIS A 198 -12.01 4.78 -15.32
CA HIS A 198 -10.58 4.81 -15.00
C HIS A 198 -9.96 6.19 -15.24
N ASP A 199 -10.32 6.86 -16.34
CA ASP A 199 -9.80 8.21 -16.65
C ASP A 199 -10.16 9.24 -15.56
N THR A 200 -11.24 9.03 -14.80
CA THR A 200 -11.61 9.90 -13.67
C THR A 200 -10.71 9.74 -12.44
N PHE A 201 -9.91 8.69 -12.37
CA PHE A 201 -9.01 8.44 -11.24
C PHE A 201 -7.72 9.24 -11.31
N ALA A 202 -7.38 9.80 -12.49
CA ALA A 202 -6.15 10.57 -12.67
C ALA A 202 -6.07 11.79 -11.74
N ARG A 203 -4.90 12.00 -11.15
CA ARG A 203 -4.58 13.09 -10.23
C ARG A 203 -3.25 13.74 -10.63
N PRO A 204 -2.88 14.89 -10.02
CA PRO A 204 -1.57 15.48 -10.25
C PRO A 204 -0.42 14.48 -10.06
N ASP A 205 0.70 14.76 -10.73
CA ASP A 205 1.95 14.01 -10.63
C ASP A 205 1.85 12.52 -11.03
N GLY A 206 0.91 12.18 -11.91
CA GLY A 206 0.71 10.82 -12.38
C GLY A 206 0.09 9.87 -11.35
N TRP A 207 -0.30 10.38 -10.20
CA TRP A 207 -1.01 9.60 -9.19
C TRP A 207 -2.45 9.30 -9.62
N MET A 208 -3.02 8.28 -9.03
CA MET A 208 -4.42 7.90 -9.23
C MET A 208 -5.11 7.69 -7.89
N SER A 209 -6.37 8.09 -7.77
CA SER A 209 -7.21 7.77 -6.61
C SER A 209 -8.04 6.54 -6.90
N ASP A 210 -8.07 5.58 -5.97
CA ASP A 210 -8.89 4.38 -6.11
C ASP A 210 -10.36 4.68 -5.81
N GLY A 211 -11.03 5.29 -6.78
CA GLY A 211 -12.40 5.79 -6.66
C GLY A 211 -12.50 7.25 -6.24
N ALA A 212 -13.64 7.61 -5.63
CA ALA A 212 -13.98 8.98 -5.25
C ALA A 212 -13.31 9.43 -3.94
N GLU A 213 -12.94 8.52 -3.08
CA GLU A 213 -12.28 8.77 -1.81
C GLU A 213 -10.80 9.13 -1.99
N ARG A 214 -10.19 9.71 -0.96
CA ARG A 214 -8.74 10.00 -0.96
C ARG A 214 -7.95 8.74 -0.62
N SER A 215 -8.01 7.76 -1.53
CA SER A 215 -7.43 6.42 -1.39
C SER A 215 -6.12 6.33 -2.16
N TYR A 216 -5.04 6.79 -1.52
CA TYR A 216 -3.68 6.70 -2.08
C TYR A 216 -2.89 5.69 -1.25
N ASP A 217 -2.61 4.55 -1.86
CA ASP A 217 -1.87 3.43 -1.29
C ASP A 217 -1.19 2.62 -2.40
N HIS A 218 -0.74 1.43 -2.10
CA HIS A 218 -0.09 0.55 -3.08
C HIS A 218 -1.00 0.14 -4.27
N TYR A 219 -2.35 0.27 -4.17
CA TYR A 219 -3.24 0.02 -5.32
C TYR A 219 -2.97 0.95 -6.49
N VAL A 220 -2.42 2.14 -6.26
CA VAL A 220 -1.96 3.01 -7.34
C VAL A 220 -0.97 2.28 -8.24
N GLY A 221 0.01 1.62 -7.66
CA GLY A 221 1.05 0.90 -8.39
C GLY A 221 0.61 -0.48 -8.87
N TRP A 222 0.07 -1.32 -7.98
CA TRP A 222 -0.18 -2.74 -8.30
C TRP A 222 -1.54 -3.03 -8.95
N ALA A 223 -2.38 -2.01 -9.14
CA ALA A 223 -3.64 -2.10 -9.86
C ALA A 223 -3.81 -0.98 -10.90
N LEU A 224 -3.89 0.28 -10.48
CA LEU A 224 -4.30 1.39 -11.34
C LEU A 224 -3.29 1.71 -12.44
N HIS A 225 -2.00 1.48 -12.22
CA HIS A 225 -0.95 1.55 -13.26
C HIS A 225 -0.63 0.19 -13.89
N LEU A 226 -0.84 -0.91 -13.16
CA LEU A 226 -0.52 -2.24 -13.67
C LEU A 226 -1.47 -2.67 -14.78
N TYR A 227 -2.77 -2.59 -14.54
CA TYR A 227 -3.76 -3.11 -15.49
C TYR A 227 -3.76 -2.39 -16.84
N PRO A 228 -3.69 -1.04 -16.95
CA PRO A 228 -3.62 -0.37 -18.24
C PRO A 228 -2.50 -0.90 -19.14
N VAL A 229 -1.31 -1.12 -18.58
CA VAL A 229 -0.13 -1.56 -19.31
C VAL A 229 -0.24 -3.02 -19.73
N LEU A 230 -0.71 -3.91 -18.84
CA LEU A 230 -0.90 -5.32 -19.16
C LEU A 230 -2.06 -5.51 -20.14
N TRP A 231 -3.19 -4.84 -19.90
CA TRP A 231 -4.35 -4.92 -20.76
C TRP A 231 -4.06 -4.44 -22.19
N ALA A 232 -3.30 -3.34 -22.36
CA ALA A 232 -2.95 -2.83 -23.68
C ALA A 232 -2.16 -3.84 -24.54
N ARG A 233 -1.59 -4.88 -23.95
CA ARG A 233 -0.85 -5.96 -24.59
C ARG A 233 -1.69 -7.20 -24.90
N MET A 234 -2.92 -7.27 -24.36
CA MET A 234 -3.81 -8.40 -24.62
C MET A 234 -4.25 -8.42 -26.10
N ALA A 235 -4.37 -9.61 -26.67
CA ALA A 235 -4.74 -9.82 -28.06
C ALA A 235 -6.07 -9.14 -28.44
N GLY A 236 -7.02 -9.07 -27.49
CA GLY A 236 -8.33 -8.44 -27.70
C GLY A 236 -8.38 -6.93 -27.45
N ALA A 237 -7.30 -6.27 -27.07
CA ALA A 237 -7.32 -4.85 -26.68
C ALA A 237 -7.19 -3.86 -27.86
N GLU A 238 -6.86 -4.36 -29.05
CA GLU A 238 -6.68 -3.53 -30.23
C GLU A 238 -7.96 -2.75 -30.58
N GLY A 239 -7.81 -1.44 -30.79
CA GLY A 239 -8.89 -0.55 -31.16
C GLY A 239 -9.87 -0.15 -30.03
N LEU A 240 -9.75 -0.73 -28.81
CA LEU A 240 -10.65 -0.42 -27.68
C LEU A 240 -10.28 0.88 -26.95
N ARG A 241 -9.06 1.37 -27.06
CA ARG A 241 -8.60 2.63 -26.45
C ARG A 241 -7.78 3.44 -27.46
N PRO A 242 -8.07 4.73 -27.62
CA PRO A 242 -7.29 5.58 -28.50
C PRO A 242 -5.79 5.60 -28.14
N GLU A 243 -4.94 5.67 -29.14
CA GLU A 243 -3.48 5.68 -28.95
C GLU A 243 -3.00 6.83 -28.06
N ALA A 244 -3.63 8.01 -28.16
CA ALA A 244 -3.33 9.14 -27.30
C ALA A 244 -3.60 8.83 -25.81
N ALA A 245 -4.68 8.11 -25.50
CA ALA A 245 -5.01 7.70 -24.14
C ALA A 245 -4.03 6.63 -23.62
N ARG A 246 -3.63 5.66 -24.46
CA ARG A 246 -2.58 4.67 -24.08
C ARG A 246 -1.25 5.36 -23.76
N ARG A 247 -0.85 6.38 -24.54
CA ARG A 247 0.34 7.18 -24.22
C ARG A 247 0.17 7.97 -22.93
N ALA A 248 -1.01 8.48 -22.63
CA ALA A 248 -1.28 9.16 -21.37
C ALA A 248 -1.16 8.20 -20.17
N ASP A 249 -1.64 6.96 -20.28
CA ASP A 249 -1.48 5.94 -19.23
C ASP A 249 0.00 5.69 -18.91
N VAL A 250 0.86 5.57 -19.96
CA VAL A 250 2.31 5.40 -19.78
C VAL A 250 2.95 6.66 -19.20
N ALA A 251 2.53 7.86 -19.61
CA ALA A 251 3.05 9.12 -19.09
C ALA A 251 2.69 9.31 -17.60
N HIS A 252 1.47 8.92 -17.19
CA HIS A 252 1.07 8.92 -15.78
C HIS A 252 1.92 7.94 -14.96
N LEU A 253 2.13 6.72 -15.46
CA LEU A 253 3.01 5.73 -14.83
C LEU A 253 4.45 6.27 -14.68
N ASP A 254 5.01 6.82 -15.74
CA ASP A 254 6.36 7.39 -15.73
C ASP A 254 6.51 8.47 -14.66
N ARG A 255 5.56 9.39 -14.60
CA ARG A 255 5.56 10.45 -13.60
C ARG A 255 5.37 9.92 -12.17
N TYR A 256 4.45 8.96 -11.96
CA TYR A 256 4.24 8.29 -10.66
C TYR A 256 5.53 7.59 -10.18
N LEU A 257 6.23 6.90 -11.07
CA LEU A 257 7.44 6.15 -10.72
C LEU A 257 8.57 7.06 -10.20
N THR A 258 8.63 8.32 -10.63
CA THR A 258 9.60 9.27 -10.09
C THR A 258 9.38 9.58 -8.60
N ASP A 259 8.16 9.39 -8.10
CA ASP A 259 7.86 9.47 -6.67
C ASP A 259 7.99 8.09 -6.00
N ALA A 260 7.50 7.03 -6.65
CA ALA A 260 7.47 5.68 -6.09
C ALA A 260 8.85 5.14 -5.69
N VAL A 261 9.92 5.44 -6.44
CA VAL A 261 11.29 5.05 -6.08
C VAL A 261 11.80 5.73 -4.79
N HIS A 262 11.17 6.83 -4.37
CA HIS A 262 11.46 7.51 -3.10
C HIS A 262 10.66 6.95 -1.92
N LEU A 263 9.75 6.00 -2.13
CA LEU A 263 8.95 5.34 -1.09
C LEU A 263 9.51 3.98 -0.67
N VAL A 264 10.74 3.67 -1.09
CA VAL A 264 11.44 2.43 -0.74
C VAL A 264 12.64 2.79 0.14
N GLY A 265 12.75 2.15 1.31
CA GLY A 265 13.87 2.29 2.23
C GLY A 265 15.16 1.68 1.68
N ALA A 266 16.31 2.05 2.24
CA ALA A 266 17.60 1.52 1.80
C ALA A 266 17.73 -0.01 1.99
N ASP A 267 17.01 -0.58 2.96
CA ASP A 267 16.87 -2.01 3.20
C ASP A 267 15.86 -2.69 2.27
N GLY A 268 15.25 -1.93 1.35
CA GLY A 268 14.22 -2.39 0.44
C GLY A 268 12.79 -2.38 1.01
N SER A 269 12.59 -2.00 2.27
CA SER A 269 11.25 -1.93 2.86
C SER A 269 10.35 -0.99 2.07
N PRO A 270 9.18 -1.43 1.61
CA PRO A 270 8.18 -0.52 1.07
C PRO A 270 7.49 0.25 2.21
N LEU A 271 6.82 1.36 1.88
CA LEU A 271 6.04 2.13 2.84
C LEU A 271 4.96 1.26 3.49
N LEU A 272 4.87 1.26 4.83
CA LEU A 272 3.83 0.55 5.57
C LEU A 272 2.60 1.45 5.73
N GLN A 273 1.80 1.54 4.68
CA GLN A 273 0.61 2.39 4.61
C GLN A 273 -0.41 1.78 3.63
N GLY A 274 -1.69 1.93 3.94
CA GLY A 274 -2.78 1.42 3.11
C GLY A 274 -3.21 0.00 3.46
N ARG A 275 -4.28 -0.46 2.80
CA ARG A 275 -4.84 -1.80 2.97
C ARG A 275 -4.06 -2.86 2.19
N SER A 276 -4.35 -4.11 2.46
CA SER A 276 -3.82 -5.28 1.73
C SER A 276 -2.30 -5.44 1.83
N LEU A 277 -1.70 -4.96 2.90
CA LEU A 277 -0.24 -5.05 3.12
C LEU A 277 0.26 -6.51 3.16
N VAL A 278 -0.63 -7.48 3.39
CA VAL A 278 -0.32 -8.92 3.28
C VAL A 278 0.13 -9.35 1.88
N TYR A 279 -0.07 -8.51 0.85
CA TYR A 279 0.41 -8.78 -0.52
C TYR A 279 1.91 -8.51 -0.72
N ARG A 280 2.61 -7.95 0.28
CA ARG A 280 4.08 -7.84 0.34
C ARG A 280 4.77 -7.47 -0.97
N PHE A 281 5.26 -8.50 -1.71
CA PHE A 281 6.02 -8.37 -2.94
C PHE A 281 5.27 -7.59 -4.03
N ALA A 282 3.93 -7.52 -3.97
CA ALA A 282 3.14 -6.74 -4.92
C ALA A 282 3.57 -5.27 -4.96
N ALA A 283 4.15 -4.73 -3.88
CA ALA A 283 4.73 -3.38 -3.87
C ALA A 283 5.84 -3.19 -4.91
N ALA A 284 6.46 -4.26 -5.42
CA ALA A 284 7.42 -4.22 -6.52
C ALA A 284 6.77 -4.13 -7.92
N ALA A 285 5.47 -4.41 -8.04
CA ALA A 285 4.79 -4.47 -9.33
C ALA A 285 4.94 -3.22 -10.20
N PRO A 286 4.78 -1.97 -9.70
CA PRO A 286 4.88 -0.79 -10.54
C PRO A 286 6.25 -0.63 -11.20
N PHE A 287 7.33 -1.08 -10.56
CA PHE A 287 8.67 -1.00 -11.14
C PHE A 287 8.82 -1.94 -12.34
N TRP A 288 8.22 -3.13 -12.27
CA TRP A 288 8.17 -4.05 -13.41
C TRP A 288 7.28 -3.55 -14.54
N VAL A 289 6.16 -2.93 -14.19
CA VAL A 289 5.26 -2.30 -15.17
C VAL A 289 5.99 -1.14 -15.88
N GLY A 290 6.76 -0.34 -15.13
CA GLY A 290 7.61 0.70 -15.71
C GLY A 290 8.65 0.16 -16.67
N ALA A 291 9.32 -0.95 -16.32
CA ALA A 291 10.25 -1.62 -17.22
C ALA A 291 9.54 -2.16 -18.47
N MET A 292 8.37 -2.75 -18.33
CA MET A 292 7.57 -3.28 -19.42
C MET A 292 7.06 -2.17 -20.36
N ALA A 293 6.73 -1.00 -19.82
CA ALA A 293 6.28 0.16 -20.58
C ALA A 293 7.44 1.02 -21.12
N GLU A 294 8.69 0.65 -20.79
CA GLU A 294 9.91 1.37 -21.20
C GLU A 294 9.86 2.87 -20.84
N VAL A 295 9.45 3.15 -19.60
CA VAL A 295 9.32 4.54 -19.11
C VAL A 295 10.66 5.27 -19.20
N PRO A 296 10.68 6.55 -19.64
CA PRO A 296 11.93 7.25 -19.89
C PRO A 296 12.59 7.87 -18.65
N SER A 297 11.82 8.19 -17.59
CA SER A 297 12.33 9.00 -16.48
C SER A 297 13.03 8.19 -15.38
N VAL A 298 12.82 6.87 -15.35
CA VAL A 298 13.44 5.97 -14.36
C VAL A 298 14.18 4.86 -15.11
N SER A 299 15.49 4.77 -14.89
CA SER A 299 16.33 3.81 -15.61
C SER A 299 15.96 2.35 -15.30
N PRO A 300 16.17 1.41 -16.25
CA PRO A 300 15.96 -0.01 -16.01
C PRO A 300 16.74 -0.55 -14.79
N GLY A 301 17.95 -0.03 -14.55
CA GLY A 301 18.77 -0.40 -13.39
C GLY A 301 18.18 0.04 -12.07
N LEU A 302 17.58 1.24 -12.00
CA LEU A 302 16.91 1.74 -10.80
C LEU A 302 15.57 1.02 -10.56
N LEU A 303 14.79 0.76 -11.63
CA LEU A 303 13.56 -0.04 -11.53
C LEU A 303 13.84 -1.43 -10.97
N ARG A 304 14.89 -2.11 -11.48
CA ARG A 304 15.29 -3.42 -10.94
C ARG A 304 15.78 -3.32 -9.49
N ARG A 305 16.58 -2.30 -9.14
CA ARG A 305 17.03 -2.10 -7.75
C ARG A 305 15.85 -1.94 -6.79
N ALA A 306 14.85 -1.15 -7.16
CA ALA A 306 13.66 -0.95 -6.33
C ALA A 306 12.86 -2.26 -6.16
N ALA A 307 12.60 -2.99 -7.25
CA ALA A 307 11.91 -4.27 -7.20
C ALA A 307 12.68 -5.34 -6.42
N SER A 308 14.01 -5.46 -6.66
CA SER A 308 14.89 -6.39 -5.95
C SER A 308 14.99 -6.04 -4.47
N GLY A 309 15.00 -4.75 -4.14
CA GLY A 309 14.97 -4.28 -2.76
C GLY A 309 13.70 -4.75 -2.05
N VAL A 310 12.53 -4.46 -2.62
CA VAL A 310 11.25 -4.85 -2.02
C VAL A 310 11.16 -6.36 -1.79
N VAL A 311 11.46 -7.18 -2.79
CA VAL A 311 11.41 -8.64 -2.62
C VAL A 311 12.49 -9.12 -1.65
N GLY A 312 13.70 -8.53 -1.73
CA GLY A 312 14.81 -8.83 -0.82
C GLY A 312 14.46 -8.58 0.64
N HIS A 313 13.83 -7.45 0.94
CA HIS A 313 13.39 -7.11 2.29
C HIS A 313 12.57 -8.24 2.95
N PHE A 314 11.59 -8.77 2.22
CA PHE A 314 10.74 -9.83 2.74
C PHE A 314 11.45 -11.20 2.78
N THR A 315 12.21 -11.55 1.74
CA THR A 315 12.90 -12.87 1.72
C THR A 315 14.01 -12.96 2.75
N ASP A 316 14.72 -11.86 3.01
CA ASP A 316 15.73 -11.78 4.06
C ASP A 316 15.12 -11.78 5.47
N ALA A 317 13.84 -11.40 5.57
CA ALA A 317 13.06 -11.43 6.81
C ALA A 317 12.30 -12.76 7.03
N GLY A 318 12.38 -13.73 6.08
CA GLY A 318 11.82 -15.08 6.24
C GLY A 318 10.48 -15.31 5.53
N ALA A 319 10.07 -14.43 4.60
CA ALA A 319 8.90 -14.65 3.77
C ALA A 319 9.32 -14.95 2.30
N PRO A 320 8.97 -16.13 1.73
CA PRO A 320 8.09 -17.18 2.25
C PRO A 320 8.70 -17.95 3.42
N ASP A 321 7.84 -18.59 4.22
CA ASP A 321 8.25 -19.43 5.34
C ASP A 321 9.03 -20.68 4.89
N ASP A 322 9.47 -21.52 5.84
CA ASP A 322 10.26 -22.72 5.55
C ASP A 322 9.54 -23.73 4.64
N ARG A 323 8.20 -23.66 4.58
CA ARG A 323 7.35 -24.49 3.69
C ARG A 323 7.23 -23.88 2.29
N GLY A 324 7.78 -22.70 2.04
CA GLY A 324 7.60 -21.96 0.80
C GLY A 324 6.27 -21.19 0.73
N LEU A 325 5.59 -20.96 1.87
CA LEU A 325 4.28 -20.33 1.91
C LEU A 325 4.36 -18.86 2.29
N LEU A 326 3.49 -18.06 1.67
CA LEU A 326 3.19 -16.70 2.10
C LEU A 326 2.01 -16.73 3.09
N THR A 327 2.28 -16.36 4.34
CA THR A 327 1.27 -16.31 5.40
C THR A 327 0.55 -14.95 5.45
N LEU A 328 -0.59 -14.85 6.12
CA LEU A 328 -1.21 -13.56 6.45
C LEU A 328 -0.32 -12.81 7.45
N GLY A 329 0.32 -11.74 7.03
CA GLY A 329 1.24 -10.94 7.85
C GLY A 329 2.24 -10.15 7.01
N TRP A 330 3.26 -9.58 7.63
CA TRP A 330 4.33 -8.81 7.00
C TRP A 330 5.59 -9.69 6.82
N HIS A 331 6.46 -9.80 7.81
CA HIS A 331 7.59 -10.74 7.78
C HIS A 331 7.08 -12.16 8.08
N ASP A 332 6.55 -12.34 9.26
CA ASP A 332 5.95 -13.58 9.75
C ASP A 332 4.42 -13.54 9.70
N ALA A 333 3.77 -14.60 10.17
CA ALA A 333 2.32 -14.66 10.31
C ALA A 333 1.85 -13.66 11.39
N TRP A 334 1.04 -12.70 11.00
CA TRP A 334 0.38 -11.74 11.89
C TRP A 334 -0.99 -11.36 11.30
N PRO A 335 -2.04 -12.18 11.54
CA PRO A 335 -3.34 -12.06 10.86
C PRO A 335 -4.06 -10.72 11.06
N ARG A 336 -3.74 -9.96 12.10
CA ARG A 336 -4.32 -8.60 12.33
C ARG A 336 -3.97 -7.59 11.22
N LEU A 337 -2.97 -7.87 10.39
CA LEU A 337 -2.65 -7.05 9.21
C LEU A 337 -3.68 -7.21 8.09
N ALA A 338 -4.39 -8.33 8.10
CA ALA A 338 -5.34 -8.69 7.05
C ALA A 338 -6.68 -7.96 7.24
N GLN A 339 -7.30 -7.56 6.13
CA GLN A 339 -8.69 -7.13 6.11
C GLN A 339 -9.62 -8.36 6.15
N SER A 340 -10.90 -8.14 6.46
CA SER A 340 -11.89 -9.22 6.62
C SER A 340 -12.07 -10.10 5.38
N TYR A 341 -11.80 -9.55 4.19
CA TYR A 341 -11.87 -10.29 2.92
C TYR A 341 -10.67 -11.21 2.67
N SER A 342 -9.61 -11.11 3.46
CA SER A 342 -8.36 -11.85 3.20
C SER A 342 -8.39 -13.24 3.81
N GLY A 343 -8.12 -14.26 3.00
CA GLY A 343 -7.89 -15.64 3.39
C GLY A 343 -6.45 -16.10 3.09
N PRO A 344 -6.13 -17.38 3.29
CA PRO A 344 -4.77 -17.89 3.14
C PRO A 344 -4.23 -17.87 1.68
N GLY A 345 -5.12 -17.73 0.69
CA GLY A 345 -4.77 -17.50 -0.72
C GLY A 345 -4.41 -16.04 -1.02
N SER A 346 -4.90 -15.09 -0.20
CA SER A 346 -4.77 -13.67 -0.46
C SER A 346 -3.33 -13.17 -0.57
N PRO A 347 -2.35 -13.62 0.26
CA PRO A 347 -0.95 -13.20 0.15
C PRO A 347 -0.31 -13.49 -1.21
N TYR A 348 -0.84 -14.43 -1.99
CA TYR A 348 -0.30 -14.78 -3.30
C TYR A 348 -0.55 -13.72 -4.39
N TRP A 349 -1.27 -12.62 -4.12
CA TRP A 349 -1.18 -11.44 -4.99
C TRP A 349 0.22 -10.81 -5.00
N ALA A 350 1.09 -11.21 -4.09
CA ALA A 350 2.54 -11.04 -4.18
C ALA A 350 3.12 -11.44 -5.54
N SER A 351 2.48 -12.36 -6.26
CA SER A 351 2.81 -12.75 -7.64
C SER A 351 3.00 -11.56 -8.58
N LYS A 352 2.23 -10.46 -8.40
CA LYS A 352 2.39 -9.22 -9.17
C LYS A 352 3.79 -8.61 -9.03
N GLY A 353 4.43 -8.79 -7.87
CA GLY A 353 5.80 -8.35 -7.63
C GLY A 353 6.86 -9.17 -8.38
N LEU A 354 6.48 -10.30 -8.98
CA LEU A 354 7.33 -11.13 -9.83
C LEU A 354 7.02 -10.96 -11.33
N LEU A 355 6.21 -9.96 -11.70
CA LEU A 355 5.83 -9.67 -13.10
C LEU A 355 7.05 -9.52 -14.03
N GLY A 356 8.18 -9.06 -13.52
CA GLY A 356 9.42 -8.95 -14.29
C GLY A 356 9.85 -10.26 -14.95
N LEU A 357 9.46 -11.41 -14.39
CA LEU A 357 9.73 -12.72 -14.98
C LEU A 357 9.08 -12.90 -16.36
N ALA A 358 7.99 -12.20 -16.67
CA ALA A 358 7.37 -12.22 -17.99
C ALA A 358 8.22 -11.52 -19.08
N LEU A 359 9.20 -10.71 -18.67
CA LEU A 359 10.14 -10.08 -19.60
C LEU A 359 11.25 -11.07 -19.99
N PRO A 360 11.71 -11.05 -21.26
CA PRO A 360 12.76 -11.95 -21.72
C PRO A 360 14.09 -11.67 -21.02
N ALA A 361 14.97 -12.66 -20.96
CA ALA A 361 16.22 -12.60 -20.20
C ALA A 361 17.20 -11.52 -20.71
N ASP A 362 17.11 -11.15 -21.96
CA ASP A 362 17.90 -10.10 -22.62
C ASP A 362 17.30 -8.70 -22.51
N HIS A 363 16.14 -8.55 -21.83
CA HIS A 363 15.52 -7.25 -21.62
C HIS A 363 16.45 -6.31 -20.81
N PRO A 364 16.50 -5.00 -21.13
CA PRO A 364 17.36 -4.03 -20.43
C PRO A 364 17.22 -4.05 -18.90
N VAL A 365 16.03 -4.32 -18.36
CA VAL A 365 15.84 -4.41 -16.92
C VAL A 365 16.68 -5.52 -16.26
N TRP A 366 17.00 -6.60 -17.00
CA TRP A 366 17.83 -7.69 -16.50
C TRP A 366 19.32 -7.51 -16.77
N THR A 367 19.67 -6.77 -17.83
CA THR A 367 21.05 -6.65 -18.32
C THR A 367 21.75 -5.35 -17.94
N ALA A 368 21.00 -4.26 -17.68
CA ALA A 368 21.58 -3.00 -17.21
C ALA A 368 22.18 -3.15 -15.80
N PRO A 369 23.27 -2.42 -15.47
CA PRO A 369 23.76 -2.31 -14.09
C PRO A 369 22.67 -1.79 -13.16
N GLU A 370 22.58 -2.31 -11.93
CA GLU A 370 21.71 -1.75 -10.91
C GLU A 370 22.19 -0.35 -10.49
N GLU A 371 21.23 0.53 -10.23
CA GLU A 371 21.48 1.86 -9.72
C GLU A 371 20.91 2.01 -8.31
N PRO A 372 21.63 2.68 -7.39
CA PRO A 372 21.16 2.82 -6.02
C PRO A 372 19.86 3.64 -5.94
N LEU A 373 18.99 3.29 -4.97
CA LEU A 373 17.79 4.05 -4.63
C LEU A 373 18.13 5.50 -4.25
N PRO A 374 17.19 6.45 -4.40
CA PRO A 374 17.44 7.84 -4.01
C PRO A 374 17.97 8.00 -2.58
N VAL A 375 17.40 7.30 -1.60
CA VAL A 375 17.82 7.33 -0.19
C VAL A 375 19.23 6.74 0.04
N GLU A 376 19.70 5.87 -0.82
CA GLU A 376 21.08 5.33 -0.77
C GLU A 376 22.11 6.32 -1.33
N ARG A 377 21.69 7.22 -2.24
CA ARG A 377 22.55 8.25 -2.84
C ARG A 377 22.76 9.44 -1.89
N GLY A 378 21.74 9.81 -1.13
CA GLY A 378 21.77 10.97 -0.24
C GLY A 378 20.44 11.19 0.46
N ASP A 379 20.39 12.24 1.29
CA ASP A 379 19.13 12.68 1.89
C ASP A 379 18.20 13.20 0.81
N THR A 380 16.92 12.89 0.93
CA THR A 380 15.89 13.26 -0.03
C THR A 380 14.74 14.00 0.65
N LEU A 381 14.15 14.96 -0.07
CA LEU A 381 12.96 15.68 0.38
C LEU A 381 12.07 15.98 -0.82
N ARG A 382 10.82 15.54 -0.78
CA ARG A 382 9.85 15.73 -1.87
C ARG A 382 8.48 16.11 -1.35
N ALA A 383 7.79 16.93 -2.13
CA ALA A 383 6.36 17.16 -1.98
C ALA A 383 5.63 16.33 -3.06
N VAL A 384 4.63 15.56 -2.66
CA VAL A 384 3.79 14.76 -3.56
C VAL A 384 2.36 15.28 -3.42
N ARG A 385 1.88 15.97 -4.47
CA ARG A 385 0.66 16.79 -4.39
C ARG A 385 -0.61 15.97 -4.23
N ALA A 386 -0.78 14.93 -5.04
CA ALA A 386 -2.02 14.18 -5.07
C ALA A 386 -2.39 13.57 -3.70
N PRO A 387 -1.52 12.80 -3.03
CA PRO A 387 -1.81 12.27 -1.70
C PRO A 387 -1.60 13.28 -0.57
N GLY A 388 -1.17 14.51 -0.85
CA GLY A 388 -0.89 15.53 0.15
C GLY A 388 0.29 15.18 1.06
N TRP A 389 1.37 14.61 0.51
CA TRP A 389 2.50 14.08 1.27
C TRP A 389 3.75 14.95 1.18
N VAL A 390 4.48 15.00 2.29
CA VAL A 390 5.91 15.32 2.30
C VAL A 390 6.68 14.03 2.59
N VAL A 391 7.61 13.68 1.70
CA VAL A 391 8.45 12.49 1.77
C VAL A 391 9.88 12.90 2.09
N ALA A 392 10.44 12.40 3.18
CA ALA A 392 11.82 12.64 3.60
C ALA A 392 12.57 11.32 3.80
N GLY A 393 13.64 11.13 3.04
CA GLY A 393 14.57 10.01 3.21
C GLY A 393 15.89 10.49 3.80
N THR A 394 16.45 9.75 4.74
CA THR A 394 17.79 10.04 5.30
C THR A 394 18.74 8.90 5.01
N ARG A 395 19.87 9.21 4.38
CA ARG A 395 20.89 8.21 4.02
C ARG A 395 21.52 7.57 5.25
N ALA A 396 21.64 8.33 6.34
CA ALA A 396 22.32 7.89 7.55
C ALA A 396 21.66 6.65 8.19
N ASP A 397 20.33 6.54 8.12
CA ASP A 397 19.57 5.41 8.66
C ASP A 397 18.79 4.63 7.59
N GLY A 398 18.78 5.12 6.34
CA GLY A 398 18.09 4.48 5.22
C GLY A 398 16.57 4.55 5.30
N ILE A 399 16.00 5.28 6.27
CA ILE A 399 14.55 5.34 6.50
C ILE A 399 13.92 6.41 5.61
N VAL A 400 12.79 6.04 4.99
CA VAL A 400 11.89 6.98 4.32
C VAL A 400 10.68 7.24 5.24
N ARG A 401 10.38 8.51 5.44
CA ARG A 401 9.27 9.02 6.26
C ARG A 401 8.30 9.79 5.36
N VAL A 402 7.03 9.54 5.54
CA VAL A 402 5.94 10.23 4.85
C VAL A 402 5.12 10.97 5.90
N VAL A 403 4.99 12.29 5.74
CA VAL A 403 4.07 13.11 6.52
C VAL A 403 2.84 13.39 5.67
N ASN A 404 1.67 13.00 6.18
CA ASN A 404 0.41 12.87 5.44
C ASN A 404 -0.62 13.93 5.85
N HIS A 405 -1.00 14.77 4.89
CA HIS A 405 -2.05 15.77 5.02
C HIS A 405 -3.12 15.69 3.92
N GLY A 406 -3.20 14.59 3.16
CA GLY A 406 -4.16 14.48 2.05
C GLY A 406 -4.76 13.09 1.84
N THR A 407 -4.39 12.10 2.64
CA THR A 407 -4.88 10.72 2.51
C THR A 407 -5.55 10.25 3.80
N ASP A 408 -6.81 9.83 3.73
CA ASP A 408 -7.56 9.28 4.87
C ASP A 408 -8.56 8.18 4.48
N HIS A 409 -8.62 7.81 3.19
CA HIS A 409 -9.55 6.83 2.65
C HIS A 409 -11.01 7.17 2.98
N ALA A 410 -11.36 8.43 2.77
CA ALA A 410 -12.67 8.98 3.00
C ALA A 410 -12.97 10.15 2.04
N LEU A 411 -14.23 10.52 1.92
CA LEU A 411 -14.62 11.74 1.26
C LEU A 411 -14.35 12.95 2.16
N PRO A 412 -14.04 14.13 1.60
CA PRO A 412 -13.96 15.37 2.37
C PRO A 412 -15.25 15.60 3.18
N GLY A 413 -15.11 15.94 4.46
CA GLY A 413 -16.26 16.15 5.36
C GLY A 413 -16.88 14.88 5.94
N ALA A 414 -16.36 13.70 5.66
CA ALA A 414 -16.74 12.47 6.34
C ALA A 414 -16.45 12.54 7.85
N SER A 415 -17.19 11.78 8.65
CA SER A 415 -17.04 11.74 10.10
C SER A 415 -16.93 10.31 10.65
N SER A 416 -16.31 9.42 9.88
CA SER A 416 -15.91 8.08 10.33
C SER A 416 -14.69 8.14 11.25
N GLY A 417 -14.35 7.02 11.89
CA GLY A 417 -13.12 6.90 12.66
C GLY A 417 -11.87 7.02 11.79
N ASP A 418 -10.74 7.32 12.43
CA ASP A 418 -9.45 7.33 11.75
C ASP A 418 -8.97 5.90 11.49
N SER A 419 -8.86 5.54 10.21
CA SER A 419 -8.15 4.32 9.87
C SER A 419 -6.67 4.44 10.22
N PRO A 420 -6.09 3.53 11.02
CA PRO A 420 -4.65 3.51 11.25
C PRO A 420 -3.84 3.38 9.96
N LEU A 421 -4.42 2.75 8.94
CA LEU A 421 -3.77 2.49 7.66
C LEU A 421 -3.70 3.74 6.75
N TYR A 422 -4.54 4.78 7.00
CA TYR A 422 -4.65 5.93 6.09
C TYR A 422 -4.63 7.30 6.78
N ALA A 423 -5.20 7.42 7.99
CA ALA A 423 -5.46 8.72 8.61
C ALA A 423 -4.37 9.18 9.61
N ARG A 424 -3.27 8.43 9.76
CA ARG A 424 -2.12 8.90 10.56
C ARG A 424 -1.38 10.02 9.83
N ILE A 425 -0.81 10.95 10.59
CA ILE A 425 0.05 12.01 10.03
C ILE A 425 1.39 11.43 9.58
N GLY A 426 1.91 10.40 10.23
CA GLY A 426 3.20 9.80 9.91
C GLY A 426 3.12 8.34 9.49
N TYR A 427 3.77 8.01 8.35
CA TYR A 427 4.05 6.64 7.88
C TYR A 427 5.51 6.51 7.48
N SER A 428 6.10 5.33 7.63
CA SER A 428 7.51 5.14 7.24
C SER A 428 7.78 3.75 6.70
N THR A 429 8.97 3.56 6.16
CA THR A 429 9.48 2.25 5.75
C THR A 429 10.02 1.42 6.92
N ALA A 430 10.08 1.98 8.14
CA ALA A 430 10.66 1.33 9.31
C ALA A 430 9.67 1.13 10.47
N THR A 431 8.48 1.75 10.39
CA THR A 431 7.44 1.64 11.43
C THR A 431 6.11 1.25 10.82
N ALA A 432 5.37 0.37 11.49
CA ALA A 432 3.98 0.07 11.15
C ALA A 432 3.05 0.86 12.06
N PRO A 433 1.89 1.37 11.57
CA PRO A 433 0.89 1.94 12.46
C PRO A 433 0.43 0.90 13.48
N LEU A 434 -0.05 1.35 14.63
CA LEU A 434 -0.71 0.46 15.59
C LEU A 434 -1.97 -0.11 14.94
N LEU A 435 -2.17 -1.44 15.08
CA LEU A 435 -3.31 -2.17 14.52
C LEU A 435 -4.04 -3.05 15.56
N ASP A 436 -3.75 -2.83 16.84
CA ASP A 436 -4.57 -3.38 17.91
C ASP A 436 -5.99 -2.77 17.89
N GLU A 437 -6.93 -3.35 18.60
CA GLU A 437 -8.33 -2.88 18.63
C GLU A 437 -8.44 -1.42 19.08
N ALA A 438 -7.63 -1.01 20.05
CA ALA A 438 -7.64 0.35 20.57
C ALA A 438 -7.17 1.39 19.52
N ALA A 439 -6.31 1.02 18.58
CA ALA A 439 -5.82 1.93 17.56
C ALA A 439 -6.92 2.45 16.62
N TRP A 440 -8.01 1.71 16.47
CA TRP A 440 -9.15 2.09 15.62
C TRP A 440 -10.11 3.07 16.30
N THR A 441 -10.16 3.07 17.65
CA THR A 441 -11.07 3.90 18.44
C THR A 441 -10.37 5.05 19.17
N HIS A 442 -9.08 4.90 19.44
CA HIS A 442 -8.27 5.86 20.20
C HIS A 442 -6.94 6.13 19.46
N PRO A 443 -6.95 6.96 18.41
CA PRO A 443 -5.72 7.30 17.69
C PRO A 443 -4.64 7.82 18.63
N LEU A 444 -3.45 7.22 18.57
CA LEU A 444 -2.30 7.61 19.39
C LEU A 444 -1.08 7.87 18.54
N ASP A 445 -0.63 6.87 17.78
CA ASP A 445 0.55 6.95 16.93
C ASP A 445 0.33 7.91 15.76
N GLY A 446 1.34 8.75 15.47
CA GLY A 446 1.29 9.67 14.32
C GLY A 446 0.01 10.52 14.29
N SER A 447 -0.51 10.97 15.44
CA SER A 447 -1.80 11.64 15.54
C SER A 447 -1.73 13.00 16.23
N VAL A 448 -2.76 13.82 16.02
CA VAL A 448 -3.09 15.02 16.80
C VAL A 448 -4.58 14.93 17.13
N VAL A 449 -4.91 14.85 18.41
CA VAL A 449 -6.28 14.60 18.86
C VAL A 449 -6.67 15.51 20.02
N LEU A 450 -7.95 15.84 20.11
CA LEU A 450 -8.56 16.43 21.32
C LEU A 450 -9.00 15.28 22.23
N LEU A 451 -8.78 15.45 23.53
CA LEU A 451 -9.20 14.51 24.57
C LEU A 451 -10.27 15.14 25.45
N ASP A 452 -11.27 14.35 25.82
CA ASP A 452 -12.19 14.71 26.90
C ASP A 452 -11.62 14.36 28.28
N ASP A 453 -12.36 14.68 29.35
CA ASP A 453 -11.95 14.39 30.73
C ASP A 453 -11.73 12.89 31.01
N ALA A 454 -12.48 12.03 30.28
CA ALA A 454 -12.32 10.58 30.37
C ALA A 454 -11.13 10.04 29.54
N GLY A 455 -10.47 10.90 28.77
CA GLY A 455 -9.35 10.53 27.88
C GLY A 455 -9.78 9.96 26.53
N ARG A 456 -11.06 10.08 26.15
CA ARG A 456 -11.53 9.66 24.83
C ARG A 456 -10.92 10.56 23.75
N ALA A 457 -10.26 9.95 22.77
CA ALA A 457 -9.59 10.66 21.68
C ALA A 457 -10.56 11.00 20.55
N SER A 458 -10.40 12.18 19.95
CA SER A 458 -11.10 12.56 18.73
C SER A 458 -10.45 11.94 17.49
N HIS A 459 -11.22 11.93 16.40
CA HIS A 459 -10.80 11.53 15.06
C HIS A 459 -10.69 12.75 14.14
N ARG A 460 -9.88 12.63 13.07
CA ARG A 460 -9.65 13.70 12.08
C ARG A 460 -10.20 13.39 10.69
N THR A 461 -10.65 12.18 10.41
CA THR A 461 -11.10 11.72 9.09
C THR A 461 -12.10 12.69 8.47
N GLY A 462 -12.02 12.89 7.16
CA GLY A 462 -12.79 13.88 6.43
C GLY A 462 -12.19 15.29 6.45
N PHE A 463 -10.93 15.43 6.88
CA PHE A 463 -10.22 16.70 6.95
C PHE A 463 -10.09 17.40 5.59
N ASP A 464 -9.84 18.70 5.58
CA ASP A 464 -9.56 19.49 4.39
C ASP A 464 -8.04 19.67 4.24
N VAL A 465 -7.52 19.56 3.02
CA VAL A 465 -6.13 19.88 2.69
C VAL A 465 -5.98 21.40 2.65
N VAL A 466 -4.96 21.95 3.29
CA VAL A 466 -4.71 23.40 3.35
C VAL A 466 -3.48 23.75 2.51
N GLY A 467 -3.73 24.20 1.30
CA GLY A 467 -2.69 24.44 0.31
C GLY A 467 -2.05 23.13 -0.24
N GLU A 468 -1.20 23.27 -1.24
CA GLU A 468 -0.44 22.13 -1.76
C GLU A 468 0.81 21.86 -0.91
N PRO A 469 1.21 20.59 -0.72
CA PRO A 469 2.50 20.28 -0.11
C PRO A 469 3.63 20.87 -0.98
N ARG A 470 4.65 21.41 -0.33
CA ARG A 470 5.77 22.08 -1.01
C ARG A 470 7.09 21.83 -0.30
N THR A 471 8.19 22.06 -1.01
CA THR A 471 9.54 22.06 -0.44
C THR A 471 10.22 23.38 -0.75
N ALA A 472 10.86 23.98 0.25
CA ALA A 472 11.65 25.20 0.11
C ALA A 472 12.76 25.19 1.17
N ASP A 473 13.96 25.65 0.81
CA ASP A 473 15.09 25.86 1.72
C ASP A 473 15.44 24.62 2.58
N GLY A 474 15.29 23.42 2.00
CA GLY A 474 15.56 22.14 2.69
C GLY A 474 14.50 21.74 3.72
N VAL A 475 13.33 22.33 3.67
CA VAL A 475 12.16 21.99 4.50
C VAL A 475 10.95 21.67 3.64
N GLY A 476 10.25 20.59 3.97
CA GLY A 476 8.96 20.25 3.39
C GLY A 476 7.82 20.79 4.25
N VAL A 477 6.75 21.25 3.61
CA VAL A 477 5.59 21.85 4.31
C VAL A 477 4.31 21.21 3.77
N ALA A 478 3.45 20.74 4.67
CA ALA A 478 2.09 20.31 4.35
C ALA A 478 1.15 20.68 5.50
N ALA A 479 -0.13 20.90 5.20
CA ALA A 479 -1.11 21.28 6.20
C ALA A 479 -2.49 20.70 5.92
N SER A 480 -3.25 20.50 7.00
CA SER A 480 -4.66 20.07 6.92
C SER A 480 -5.48 20.69 8.05
N ARG A 481 -6.78 20.90 7.79
CA ARG A 481 -7.76 21.37 8.77
C ARG A 481 -8.78 20.28 9.00
N ALA A 482 -8.93 19.82 10.23
CA ALA A 482 -9.84 18.74 10.60
C ALA A 482 -10.96 19.24 11.50
N ARG A 483 -12.21 18.89 11.15
CA ARG A 483 -13.35 18.97 12.08
C ARG A 483 -13.26 17.76 13.00
N ALA A 484 -12.51 17.92 14.09
CA ALA A 484 -12.30 16.84 15.05
C ALA A 484 -13.63 16.41 15.67
N HIS A 485 -13.82 15.09 15.79
CA HIS A 485 -15.05 14.52 16.31
C HIS A 485 -14.78 13.26 17.13
N TRP A 486 -15.59 13.02 18.14
CA TRP A 486 -15.63 11.76 18.86
C TRP A 486 -16.55 10.78 18.15
N LEU A 487 -16.16 9.53 18.08
CA LEU A 487 -16.92 8.46 17.44
C LEU A 487 -17.47 7.48 18.48
N THR A 488 -18.74 7.11 18.33
CA THR A 488 -19.32 5.93 18.96
C THR A 488 -19.50 4.89 17.86
N PRO A 489 -18.65 3.83 17.80
CA PRO A 489 -18.69 2.85 16.73
C PRO A 489 -20.04 2.14 16.62
N ALA A 490 -20.48 1.88 15.38
CA ALA A 490 -21.64 1.03 15.14
C ALA A 490 -21.34 -0.43 15.51
N ALA A 491 -22.38 -1.20 15.84
CA ALA A 491 -22.24 -2.60 16.23
C ALA A 491 -21.72 -3.50 15.09
N SER A 492 -22.02 -3.15 13.83
CA SER A 492 -21.52 -3.85 12.64
C SER A 492 -20.52 -2.97 11.89
N GLN A 493 -19.38 -3.54 11.49
CA GLN A 493 -18.30 -2.87 10.79
C GLN A 493 -17.89 -3.64 9.54
N GLU A 494 -17.67 -2.93 8.44
CA GLU A 494 -16.97 -3.47 7.28
C GLU A 494 -15.45 -3.29 7.48
N GLN A 495 -14.73 -4.36 7.75
CA GLN A 495 -13.29 -4.29 8.02
C GLN A 495 -12.47 -4.36 6.71
N HIS A 496 -12.69 -3.41 5.80
CA HIS A 496 -12.00 -3.34 4.50
C HIS A 496 -10.80 -2.37 4.48
N GLY A 497 -10.40 -1.87 5.65
CA GLY A 497 -9.28 -0.95 5.81
C GLY A 497 -9.69 0.50 6.01
N SER A 498 -10.96 0.86 5.81
CA SER A 498 -11.53 2.18 6.14
C SER A 498 -11.64 2.37 7.65
N GLY A 499 -11.81 3.61 8.11
CA GLY A 499 -12.11 3.91 9.50
C GLY A 499 -13.48 3.36 9.93
N LEU A 500 -13.66 3.17 11.24
CA LEU A 500 -14.91 2.63 11.77
C LEU A 500 -16.09 3.55 11.47
N ALA A 501 -17.21 2.96 11.05
CA ALA A 501 -18.47 3.65 10.94
C ALA A 501 -19.13 3.84 12.32
N GLY A 502 -19.89 4.93 12.50
CA GLY A 502 -20.58 5.16 13.76
C GLY A 502 -21.23 6.53 13.88
N ALA A 503 -21.73 6.83 15.07
CA ALA A 503 -22.29 8.12 15.39
C ALA A 503 -21.17 9.08 15.83
N ALA A 504 -21.03 10.20 15.12
CA ALA A 504 -20.03 11.23 15.40
C ALA A 504 -20.64 12.38 16.21
N SER A 505 -19.84 12.95 17.12
CA SER A 505 -20.16 14.20 17.82
C SER A 505 -18.98 15.16 17.75
N PRO A 506 -19.21 16.49 17.56
CA PRO A 506 -18.13 17.46 17.41
C PRO A 506 -17.23 17.53 18.65
N ALA A 507 -15.91 17.68 18.40
CA ALA A 507 -14.90 17.95 19.43
C ALA A 507 -14.27 19.34 19.27
N GLY A 508 -14.14 19.82 18.04
CA GLY A 508 -13.55 21.13 17.70
C GLY A 508 -12.95 21.13 16.30
N THR A 509 -12.20 22.19 15.99
CA THR A 509 -11.48 22.33 14.72
C THR A 509 -9.98 22.43 14.97
N LEU A 510 -9.21 21.60 14.30
CA LEU A 510 -7.75 21.55 14.39
C LEU A 510 -7.12 21.94 13.05
N LEU A 511 -6.28 22.97 13.05
CA LEU A 511 -5.34 23.24 11.97
C LEU A 511 -3.99 22.64 12.35
N VAL A 512 -3.48 21.73 11.50
CA VAL A 512 -2.18 21.10 11.69
C VAL A 512 -1.28 21.43 10.52
N VAL A 513 -0.09 21.98 10.80
CA VAL A 513 0.96 22.28 9.82
C VAL A 513 2.20 21.51 10.20
N SER A 514 2.70 20.68 9.28
CA SER A 514 3.95 19.95 9.45
C SER A 514 5.07 20.59 8.64
N LEU A 515 6.18 20.88 9.30
CA LEU A 515 7.45 21.27 8.70
C LEU A 515 8.40 20.08 8.85
N VAL A 516 8.93 19.57 7.73
CA VAL A 516 9.70 18.31 7.70
C VAL A 516 11.13 18.56 7.27
N ARG A 517 12.09 18.07 8.06
CA ARG A 517 13.53 18.13 7.75
C ARG A 517 14.25 16.87 8.22
N GLY A 518 14.70 16.03 7.29
CA GLY A 518 15.39 14.78 7.63
C GLY A 518 14.56 13.92 8.59
N PRO A 519 15.09 13.58 9.79
CA PRO A 519 14.39 12.74 10.77
C PRO A 519 13.38 13.50 11.64
N TRP A 520 13.25 14.82 11.47
CA TRP A 520 12.44 15.70 12.29
C TRP A 520 11.19 16.19 11.55
N GLU A 521 10.08 16.22 12.27
CA GLU A 521 8.84 16.91 11.92
C GLU A 521 8.54 17.91 13.02
N LEU A 522 8.52 19.21 12.70
CA LEU A 522 7.92 20.20 13.59
C LEU A 522 6.43 20.25 13.29
N ARG A 523 5.63 19.77 14.21
CA ARG A 523 4.17 19.75 14.12
C ARG A 523 3.61 20.97 14.85
N LEU A 524 3.09 21.92 14.07
CA LEU A 524 2.40 23.10 14.56
C LEU A 524 0.90 22.82 14.59
N VAL A 525 0.27 23.02 15.71
CA VAL A 525 -1.16 22.77 15.90
C VAL A 525 -1.83 24.03 16.45
N ARG A 526 -2.92 24.44 15.81
CA ARG A 526 -3.82 25.48 16.34
C ARG A 526 -5.20 24.85 16.53
N VAL A 527 -5.69 24.89 17.75
CA VAL A 527 -7.09 24.60 18.05
C VAL A 527 -7.85 25.88 17.68
N GLU A 528 -8.62 25.86 16.59
CA GLU A 528 -9.37 27.03 16.12
C GLU A 528 -10.64 27.24 16.95
N ASP A 529 -11.32 26.14 17.26
CA ASP A 529 -12.42 26.09 18.23
C ASP A 529 -12.42 24.72 18.94
N ALA A 530 -13.07 24.66 20.09
CA ALA A 530 -13.24 23.43 20.84
C ALA A 530 -14.54 23.48 21.65
N VAL A 531 -15.22 22.33 21.77
CA VAL A 531 -16.34 22.21 22.72
C VAL A 531 -15.80 22.16 24.16
N PRO A 532 -16.58 22.57 25.19
CA PRO A 532 -16.09 22.59 26.57
C PRO A 532 -15.58 21.25 27.10
N ALA A 533 -16.07 20.13 26.54
CA ALA A 533 -15.60 18.80 26.91
C ALA A 533 -14.20 18.46 26.38
N ALA A 534 -13.68 19.18 25.40
CA ALA A 534 -12.33 19.00 24.87
C ALA A 534 -11.31 19.76 25.75
N VAL A 535 -10.67 19.05 26.66
CA VAL A 535 -9.84 19.66 27.72
C VAL A 535 -8.34 19.57 27.48
N ARG A 536 -7.88 18.60 26.67
CA ARG A 536 -6.46 18.41 26.35
C ARG A 536 -6.27 18.19 24.85
N LEU A 537 -5.12 18.64 24.36
CA LEU A 537 -4.59 18.34 23.02
C LEU A 537 -3.43 17.36 23.19
N ARG A 538 -3.47 16.21 22.53
CA ARG A 538 -2.39 15.22 22.50
C ARG A 538 -1.73 15.17 21.12
N VAL A 539 -0.40 15.15 21.13
CA VAL A 539 0.45 14.87 19.97
C VAL A 539 1.10 13.51 20.17
N GLY A 540 0.86 12.56 19.27
CA GLY A 540 1.47 11.24 19.28
C GLY A 540 2.63 11.13 18.29
N GLY A 541 3.69 10.45 18.73
CA GLY A 541 4.88 10.20 17.93
C GLY A 541 4.80 8.93 17.09
N TRP A 542 5.94 8.46 16.64
CA TRP A 542 6.05 7.26 15.82
C TRP A 542 5.99 5.98 16.66
N PRO A 543 5.27 4.95 16.22
CA PRO A 543 5.27 3.63 16.86
C PRO A 543 6.58 2.91 16.51
N VAL A 544 7.40 2.61 17.50
CA VAL A 544 8.73 2.04 17.30
C VAL A 544 8.91 0.72 18.02
N THR A 545 9.71 -0.16 17.43
CA THR A 545 10.18 -1.42 17.98
C THR A 545 11.71 -1.49 17.91
N GLY A 546 12.31 -2.36 18.69
CA GLY A 546 13.76 -2.60 18.65
C GLY A 546 14.61 -1.36 18.96
N ALA A 547 15.57 -1.05 18.10
CA ALA A 547 16.55 0.03 18.32
C ALA A 547 16.14 1.39 17.76
N LEU A 548 14.95 1.49 17.16
CA LEU A 548 14.48 2.75 16.60
C LEU A 548 14.22 3.79 17.69
N VAL A 549 14.51 5.05 17.39
CA VAL A 549 14.29 6.20 18.28
C VAL A 549 13.07 6.97 17.83
N SER A 550 12.11 7.16 18.73
CA SER A 550 11.00 8.08 18.55
C SER A 550 10.90 9.02 19.75
N ALA A 551 10.61 10.30 19.49
CA ALA A 551 10.44 11.32 20.54
C ALA A 551 9.35 12.31 20.16
N VAL A 552 8.75 12.92 21.17
CA VAL A 552 7.83 14.06 21.07
C VAL A 552 8.25 15.10 22.11
N ASP A 553 8.77 16.24 21.65
CA ASP A 553 9.24 17.34 22.50
C ASP A 553 8.37 18.59 22.27
N VAL A 554 7.59 19.00 23.26
CA VAL A 554 6.79 20.24 23.18
C VAL A 554 7.70 21.45 23.34
N LEU A 555 7.81 22.27 22.29
CA LEU A 555 8.63 23.48 22.25
C LEU A 555 7.83 24.74 22.61
N ARG A 556 6.51 24.72 22.39
CA ARG A 556 5.58 25.82 22.65
C ARG A 556 4.18 25.27 22.93
N GLY A 557 3.40 25.90 23.82
CA GLY A 557 2.00 25.53 24.11
C GLY A 557 1.69 25.41 25.60
N GLY A 558 2.58 25.91 26.49
CA GLY A 558 2.40 25.85 27.94
C GLY A 558 2.95 24.57 28.58
N PRO A 559 2.61 24.31 29.85
CA PRO A 559 3.03 23.11 30.56
C PRO A 559 2.54 21.84 29.83
N ALA A 560 3.44 20.89 29.63
CA ALA A 560 3.14 19.63 28.97
C ALA A 560 3.31 18.45 29.91
N THR A 561 2.41 17.48 29.81
CA THR A 561 2.60 16.12 30.33
C THR A 561 3.04 15.24 29.16
N SER A 562 4.00 14.36 29.37
CA SER A 562 4.49 13.44 28.34
C SER A 562 4.64 12.05 28.91
N GLY A 563 4.56 11.07 28.03
CA GLY A 563 4.69 9.66 28.40
C GLY A 563 5.00 8.79 27.19
N VAL A 564 5.05 7.50 27.43
CA VAL A 564 5.23 6.47 26.43
C VAL A 564 4.26 5.35 26.69
N ASP A 565 3.43 5.08 25.72
CA ASP A 565 2.59 3.89 25.72
C ASP A 565 3.41 2.69 25.26
N ARG A 566 3.24 1.58 25.96
CA ARG A 566 3.78 0.28 25.59
C ARG A 566 2.62 -0.63 25.20
N ARG A 567 2.60 -1.08 23.97
CA ARG A 567 1.56 -1.95 23.42
C ARG A 567 2.14 -3.30 23.03
N THR A 568 1.41 -4.37 23.32
CA THR A 568 1.75 -5.74 22.90
C THR A 568 0.80 -6.21 21.82
N ASP A 569 1.31 -7.03 20.87
CA ASP A 569 0.55 -7.54 19.72
C ASP A 569 -0.16 -6.40 18.94
N ALA A 570 0.52 -5.26 18.78
CA ALA A 570 -0.04 -4.05 18.19
C ALA A 570 0.54 -3.72 16.80
N GLY A 571 1.54 -4.45 16.33
CA GLY A 571 2.14 -4.23 15.01
C GLY A 571 2.94 -5.44 14.50
N PRO A 572 3.11 -5.56 13.18
CA PRO A 572 3.74 -6.72 12.54
C PRO A 572 5.28 -6.70 12.55
N LEU A 573 5.92 -5.63 13.05
CA LEU A 573 7.37 -5.45 12.99
C LEU A 573 8.10 -5.88 14.27
N GLY A 574 7.39 -6.23 15.32
CA GLY A 574 7.95 -6.66 16.59
C GLY A 574 7.08 -6.29 17.79
N ASP A 575 7.43 -6.82 18.95
CA ASP A 575 6.71 -6.67 20.20
C ASP A 575 7.70 -6.50 21.37
N PRO A 576 7.49 -5.54 22.28
CA PRO A 576 6.43 -4.54 22.31
C PRO A 576 6.67 -3.35 21.34
N VAL A 577 5.57 -2.68 21.00
CA VAL A 577 5.59 -1.39 20.31
C VAL A 577 5.55 -0.26 21.35
N HIS A 578 6.40 0.75 21.19
CA HIS A 578 6.44 1.93 22.04
C HIS A 578 6.03 3.18 21.26
N VAL A 579 5.15 4.00 21.86
CA VAL A 579 4.68 5.25 21.26
C VAL A 579 4.85 6.40 22.25
N PRO A 580 5.77 7.36 22.00
CA PRO A 580 5.87 8.56 22.80
C PRO A 580 4.70 9.51 22.48
N TRP A 581 4.25 10.25 23.49
CA TRP A 581 3.21 11.25 23.35
C TRP A 581 3.43 12.43 24.29
N ALA A 582 2.83 13.56 23.94
CA ALA A 582 2.75 14.72 24.81
C ALA A 582 1.34 15.32 24.80
N GLU A 583 0.89 15.85 25.94
CA GLU A 583 -0.40 16.50 26.13
C GLU A 583 -0.20 17.90 26.69
N VAL A 584 -1.00 18.85 26.20
CA VAL A 584 -1.12 20.22 26.72
C VAL A 584 -2.58 20.55 26.94
N ALA A 585 -2.89 21.54 27.77
CA ALA A 585 -4.25 22.05 27.92
C ALA A 585 -4.73 22.65 26.59
N VAL A 586 -6.01 22.52 26.27
CA VAL A 586 -6.63 23.17 25.12
C VAL A 586 -6.71 24.68 25.40
N ASP A 587 -6.15 25.49 24.50
CA ASP A 587 -6.20 26.94 24.49
C ASP A 587 -6.48 27.44 23.07
N PRO A 588 -7.77 27.65 22.73
CA PRO A 588 -8.17 28.02 21.37
C PRO A 588 -7.47 29.31 20.87
N GLY A 589 -7.04 29.27 19.61
CA GLY A 589 -6.31 30.36 18.96
C GLY A 589 -4.80 30.37 19.21
N THR A 590 -4.30 29.65 20.22
CA THR A 590 -2.87 29.54 20.51
C THR A 590 -2.20 28.42 19.71
N TRP A 591 -1.00 28.67 19.17
CA TRP A 591 -0.19 27.67 18.51
C TRP A 591 0.56 26.79 19.53
N VAL A 592 0.39 25.50 19.42
CA VAL A 592 1.23 24.48 20.04
C VAL A 592 2.26 24.02 19.02
N ALA A 593 3.51 23.86 19.43
CA ALA A 593 4.58 23.34 18.59
C ALA A 593 5.26 22.13 19.25
N ALA A 594 5.29 21.01 18.56
CA ALA A 594 5.96 19.80 19.00
C ALA A 594 6.96 19.31 17.94
N LEU A 595 8.20 19.04 18.36
CA LEU A 595 9.18 18.35 17.54
C LEU A 595 8.94 16.84 17.67
N VAL A 596 8.60 16.21 16.57
CA VAL A 596 8.39 14.76 16.47
C VAL A 596 9.56 14.15 15.71
N THR A 597 10.22 13.18 16.30
CA THR A 597 11.43 12.56 15.74
C THR A 597 11.21 11.08 15.44
N LEU A 598 11.71 10.60 14.30
CA LEU A 598 11.95 9.19 14.01
C LEU A 598 13.35 9.03 13.46
N ALA A 599 14.18 8.18 14.07
CA ALA A 599 15.54 7.91 13.59
C ALA A 599 15.98 6.47 13.89
N GLY A 600 16.90 5.95 13.07
CA GLY A 600 17.52 4.64 13.27
C GLY A 600 18.55 4.62 14.41
N THR A 601 19.08 5.78 14.77
CA THR A 601 20.03 6.00 15.87
C THR A 601 19.71 7.33 16.56
N PRO A 602 20.15 7.55 17.80
CA PRO A 602 19.96 8.83 18.48
C PRO A 602 20.47 10.01 17.65
N VAL A 603 19.64 11.03 17.49
CA VAL A 603 19.92 12.27 16.79
C VAL A 603 19.73 13.47 17.73
N PRO A 604 20.33 14.64 17.45
CA PRO A 604 20.05 15.85 18.22
C PRO A 604 18.55 16.15 18.23
N SER A 605 18.02 16.61 19.36
CA SER A 605 16.60 16.95 19.52
C SER A 605 16.37 18.41 19.94
N THR A 606 17.43 19.20 20.12
CA THR A 606 17.32 20.59 20.54
C THR A 606 16.91 21.46 19.36
N ALA A 607 15.67 21.92 19.36
CA ALA A 607 15.15 22.88 18.40
C ALA A 607 14.51 24.07 19.13
N THR A 608 14.38 25.20 18.46
CA THR A 608 13.59 26.32 18.94
C THR A 608 12.61 26.79 17.88
N VAL A 609 11.48 27.31 18.33
CA VAL A 609 10.46 27.83 17.42
C VAL A 609 9.91 29.16 17.97
N ALA A 610 9.85 30.18 17.11
CA ALA A 610 9.11 31.38 17.32
C ALA A 610 7.95 31.43 16.33
N VAL A 611 6.74 31.59 16.81
CA VAL A 611 5.53 31.73 15.98
C VAL A 611 4.92 33.07 16.23
N ASP A 612 4.78 33.89 15.20
CA ASP A 612 3.97 35.09 15.16
C ASP A 612 2.62 34.81 14.47
N ALA A 613 1.82 35.83 14.20
CA ALA A 613 0.47 35.64 13.66
C ALA A 613 0.45 34.93 12.30
N ALA A 614 1.48 35.02 11.48
CA ALA A 614 1.52 34.58 10.10
C ALA A 614 2.74 33.71 9.74
N THR A 615 3.75 33.63 10.60
CA THR A 615 5.00 32.92 10.28
C THR A 615 5.53 32.11 11.45
N ALA A 616 6.21 31.00 11.12
CA ALA A 616 7.03 30.24 12.04
C ALA A 616 8.51 30.40 11.68
N THR A 617 9.34 30.76 12.64
CA THR A 617 10.81 30.75 12.52
C THR A 617 11.33 29.61 13.37
N VAL A 618 12.03 28.66 12.74
CA VAL A 618 12.52 27.43 13.36
C VAL A 618 14.03 27.38 13.30
N THR A 619 14.69 27.16 14.45
CA THR A 619 16.07 26.69 14.48
C THR A 619 16.06 25.20 14.67
N TRP A 620 16.46 24.47 13.64
CA TRP A 620 16.46 23.00 13.61
C TRP A 620 17.63 22.42 14.44
N PRO A 621 17.56 21.14 14.85
CA PRO A 621 18.64 20.53 15.65
C PRO A 621 20.00 20.47 14.94
N ASP A 622 20.05 20.56 13.62
CA ASP A 622 21.28 20.66 12.83
C ASP A 622 21.79 22.11 12.64
N GLY A 623 21.13 23.08 13.28
CA GLY A 623 21.52 24.49 13.28
C GLY A 623 20.96 25.32 12.13
N LEU A 624 20.25 24.70 11.15
CA LEU A 624 19.58 25.47 10.10
C LEU A 624 18.46 26.33 10.69
N VAL A 625 18.35 27.57 10.23
CA VAL A 625 17.23 28.46 10.57
C VAL A 625 16.34 28.62 9.34
N THR A 626 15.05 28.35 9.50
CA THR A 626 14.06 28.50 8.42
C THR A 626 12.90 29.34 8.87
N ARG A 627 12.29 30.05 7.92
CA ARG A 627 11.06 30.82 8.12
C ARG A 627 10.00 30.33 7.14
N THR A 628 8.81 30.06 7.66
CA THR A 628 7.69 29.51 6.87
C THR A 628 6.43 30.32 7.16
N ASP A 629 5.73 30.70 6.10
CA ASP A 629 4.41 31.32 6.22
C ASP A 629 3.39 30.24 6.64
N LEU A 630 2.59 30.59 7.64
CA LEU A 630 1.53 29.75 8.17
C LEU A 630 0.21 30.08 7.48
N PRO A 631 -0.65 29.09 7.23
CA PRO A 631 -1.99 29.34 6.71
C PRO A 631 -2.87 30.03 7.76
N ASP A 632 -3.83 30.80 7.28
CA ASP A 632 -4.83 31.50 8.09
C ASP A 632 -5.80 30.53 8.81
#